data_26ed7bdcf68aeb8a81bbb47bf7014a33
#
_entry.id   26ed7bdcf68aeb8a81bbb47bf7014a33
#
_cell.length_a   1.000
_cell.length_b   1.000
_cell.length_c   1.000
_cell.angle_alpha   90.00
_cell.angle_beta   90.00
_cell.angle_gamma   90.00
#
_symmetry.space_group_name_H-M   'P 1'
#
loop_
_entity.id
_entity.type
_entity.pdbx_description
1 polymer ?
#
loop_
_entity_poly.entity_id
_entity_poly.type
_entity_poly.pdbx_seq_one_letter_code
_entity_poly.pdbx_strand_id
1 'polypeptide(L)'
;MKTCELFKKKTTLSFEVFPPKSSTPVESIYSTISQLQPLNPDFISVTYGAGGSTNNATIDICSAIKNHHKIESVAHLPCLYQTKERVLEQLEEMKSANIENILALRGDRNPDFEPAGDFHYASDLVSFIKEHSDMNVIGACYPECHPECDSIVDDIKHLKDKVDAGCSQLITQLFFDNSTFYDFREKTAIAGINVPIEAGIMPVTNKKQILRMTTLCHATLPKKFLKIMDKYENDPIAMRDAGIAYAVSQIVDLIANDVDGIHLYTMNNPYIAEKICEAVKSLF
;
A
#
# COMPACT_ATOMS: atom_id res chain seq x y z
N MET A 1 17.22 2.42 -6.01
CA MET A 1 16.64 2.26 -7.38
C MET A 1 15.19 2.70 -7.35
N LYS A 2 14.70 3.37 -8.39
CA LYS A 2 13.28 3.74 -8.50
C LYS A 2 12.44 2.50 -8.78
N THR A 3 11.41 2.25 -7.97
CA THR A 3 10.59 1.02 -8.07
C THR A 3 9.81 0.92 -9.37
N CYS A 4 9.45 2.05 -9.99
CA CYS A 4 8.79 2.06 -11.30
C CYS A 4 9.60 1.38 -12.43
N GLU A 5 10.92 1.21 -12.27
CA GLU A 5 11.76 0.53 -13.25
C GLU A 5 11.63 -1.01 -13.20
N LEU A 6 11.11 -1.54 -12.10
CA LEU A 6 10.93 -2.99 -11.90
C LEU A 6 9.86 -3.55 -12.82
N PHE A 7 8.77 -2.82 -13.00
CA PHE A 7 7.61 -3.23 -13.83
C PHE A 7 7.94 -3.43 -15.32
N LYS A 8 9.06 -2.88 -15.79
CA LYS A 8 9.55 -3.12 -17.16
C LYS A 8 10.14 -4.51 -17.36
N LYS A 9 10.36 -5.25 -16.29
CA LYS A 9 11.14 -6.51 -16.32
C LYS A 9 10.29 -7.73 -15.93
N LYS A 10 9.31 -7.54 -15.06
CA LYS A 10 8.51 -8.63 -14.50
C LYS A 10 7.28 -8.11 -13.75
N THR A 11 6.33 -8.98 -13.46
CA THR A 11 5.31 -8.75 -12.43
C THR A 11 5.99 -8.62 -11.07
N THR A 12 5.69 -7.56 -10.32
CA THR A 12 6.34 -7.28 -9.03
C THR A 12 5.61 -7.96 -7.87
N LEU A 13 6.37 -8.26 -6.82
CA LEU A 13 5.85 -8.67 -5.51
C LEU A 13 6.38 -7.71 -4.46
N SER A 14 5.50 -6.98 -3.81
CA SER A 14 5.85 -6.03 -2.76
C SER A 14 5.08 -6.28 -1.47
N PHE A 15 5.62 -5.81 -0.36
CA PHE A 15 5.01 -5.95 0.96
C PHE A 15 4.76 -4.60 1.60
N GLU A 16 3.73 -4.52 2.44
CA GLU A 16 3.54 -3.40 3.34
C GLU A 16 3.78 -3.82 4.78
N VAL A 17 4.51 -2.98 5.50
CA VAL A 17 4.69 -3.06 6.95
C VAL A 17 4.35 -1.71 7.59
N PHE A 18 4.12 -1.69 8.89
CA PHE A 18 3.84 -0.48 9.63
C PHE A 18 4.72 -0.38 10.88
N PRO A 19 5.07 0.85 11.30
CA PRO A 19 5.79 1.07 12.54
C PRO A 19 5.04 0.46 13.74
N PRO A 20 5.74 -0.11 14.72
CA PRO A 20 5.10 -0.64 15.91
C PRO A 20 4.42 0.48 16.70
N LYS A 21 3.35 0.13 17.42
CA LYS A 21 2.71 1.06 18.35
C LYS A 21 3.70 1.44 19.44
N SER A 22 3.51 2.62 20.06
CA SER A 22 4.37 3.12 21.17
C SER A 22 4.51 2.14 22.35
N SER A 23 3.55 1.22 22.52
CA SER A 23 3.59 0.15 23.54
C SER A 23 4.38 -1.09 23.13
N THR A 24 4.87 -1.17 21.89
CA THR A 24 5.58 -2.33 21.33
C THR A 24 7.03 -1.94 21.06
N PRO A 25 8.03 -2.74 21.47
CA PRO A 25 9.43 -2.46 21.18
C PRO A 25 9.69 -2.30 19.68
N VAL A 26 10.52 -1.34 19.30
CA VAL A 26 10.87 -1.07 17.89
C VAL A 26 11.59 -2.25 17.24
N GLU A 27 12.28 -3.07 18.03
CA GLU A 27 12.98 -4.29 17.60
C GLU A 27 12.03 -5.31 16.95
N SER A 28 10.75 -5.26 17.31
CA SER A 28 9.74 -6.17 16.74
C SER A 28 9.57 -5.99 15.23
N ILE A 29 9.65 -4.76 14.70
CA ILE A 29 9.54 -4.53 13.26
C ILE A 29 10.80 -4.99 12.52
N TYR A 30 11.99 -4.81 13.08
CA TYR A 30 13.23 -5.30 12.49
C TYR A 30 13.27 -6.83 12.44
N SER A 31 12.76 -7.51 13.48
CA SER A 31 12.56 -8.97 13.46
C SER A 31 11.57 -9.40 12.35
N THR A 32 10.48 -8.67 12.20
CA THR A 32 9.50 -8.91 11.12
C THR A 32 10.16 -8.78 9.74
N ILE A 33 10.90 -7.71 9.48
CA ILE A 33 11.58 -7.47 8.21
C ILE A 33 12.61 -8.58 7.93
N SER A 34 13.37 -9.00 8.94
CA SER A 34 14.33 -10.12 8.80
C SER A 34 13.66 -11.43 8.40
N GLN A 35 12.42 -11.68 8.83
CA GLN A 35 11.65 -12.86 8.45
C GLN A 35 10.97 -12.71 7.07
N LEU A 36 10.68 -11.48 6.62
CA LEU A 36 10.14 -11.20 5.29
C LEU A 36 11.22 -11.22 4.20
N GLN A 37 12.47 -10.89 4.53
CA GLN A 37 13.57 -10.81 3.56
C GLN A 37 13.77 -12.10 2.74
N PRO A 38 13.72 -13.32 3.29
CA PRO A 38 13.89 -14.55 2.52
C PRO A 38 12.80 -14.80 1.47
N LEU A 39 11.67 -14.08 1.56
CA LEU A 39 10.57 -14.16 0.60
C LEU A 39 10.86 -13.36 -0.69
N ASN A 40 11.98 -12.64 -0.73
CA ASN A 40 12.50 -11.85 -1.86
C ASN A 40 11.48 -10.86 -2.46
N PRO A 41 10.86 -9.99 -1.65
CA PRO A 41 10.03 -8.94 -2.22
C PRO A 41 10.89 -7.96 -3.03
N ASP A 42 10.30 -7.39 -4.08
CA ASP A 42 10.94 -6.38 -4.91
C ASP A 42 11.13 -5.06 -4.16
N PHE A 43 10.17 -4.73 -3.30
CA PHE A 43 10.27 -3.62 -2.37
C PHE A 43 9.35 -3.82 -1.15
N ILE A 44 9.60 -3.05 -0.11
CA ILE A 44 8.74 -3.01 1.08
C ILE A 44 8.34 -1.56 1.33
N SER A 45 7.03 -1.30 1.42
CA SER A 45 6.49 -0.01 1.83
C SER A 45 6.32 0.04 3.34
N VAL A 46 6.52 1.23 3.91
CA VAL A 46 6.39 1.48 5.34
C VAL A 46 5.36 2.57 5.56
N THR A 47 4.27 2.25 6.27
CA THR A 47 3.22 3.22 6.51
C THR A 47 3.71 4.35 7.41
N TYR A 48 3.07 5.51 7.29
CA TYR A 48 3.29 6.61 8.20
C TYR A 48 2.58 6.32 9.53
N GLY A 49 3.28 6.48 10.64
CA GLY A 49 2.74 6.11 11.96
C GLY A 49 1.49 6.89 12.33
N ALA A 50 0.37 6.19 12.48
CA ALA A 50 -0.86 6.77 13.01
C ALA A 50 -0.74 6.99 14.53
N GLY A 51 -1.03 8.20 15.01
CA GLY A 51 -1.23 8.46 16.44
C GLY A 51 0.03 8.66 17.27
N GLY A 52 0.96 9.53 16.85
CA GLY A 52 2.02 10.04 17.71
C GLY A 52 3.33 9.24 17.71
N SER A 53 3.52 8.29 16.81
CA SER A 53 4.87 7.84 16.49
C SER A 53 5.60 9.00 15.81
N THR A 54 6.80 9.31 16.26
CA THR A 54 7.63 10.37 15.68
C THR A 54 7.79 10.13 14.17
N ASN A 55 7.73 11.19 13.37
CA ASN A 55 7.90 11.17 11.91
C ASN A 55 9.15 10.36 11.45
N ASN A 56 10.11 10.19 12.33
CA ASN A 56 11.36 9.51 12.08
C ASN A 56 11.21 7.98 11.98
N ALA A 57 10.22 7.36 12.64
CA ALA A 57 10.10 5.89 12.64
C ALA A 57 9.92 5.30 11.23
N THR A 58 9.15 5.94 10.34
CA THR A 58 8.99 5.50 8.94
C THR A 58 10.30 5.58 8.18
N ILE A 59 11.04 6.68 8.32
CA ILE A 59 12.33 6.90 7.65
C ILE A 59 13.38 5.92 8.16
N ASP A 60 13.46 5.72 9.49
CA ASP A 60 14.41 4.79 10.11
C ASP A 60 14.18 3.35 9.64
N ILE A 61 12.91 2.92 9.59
CA ILE A 61 12.54 1.58 9.12
C ILE A 61 12.86 1.43 7.62
N CYS A 62 12.48 2.42 6.78
CA CYS A 62 12.82 2.43 5.35
C CYS A 62 14.34 2.38 5.13
N SER A 63 15.10 3.14 5.92
CA SER A 63 16.57 3.14 5.89
C SER A 63 17.13 1.76 6.23
N ALA A 64 16.60 1.08 7.25
CA ALA A 64 17.01 -0.27 7.60
C ALA A 64 16.69 -1.27 6.48
N ILE A 65 15.50 -1.24 5.91
CA ILE A 65 15.12 -2.08 4.76
C ILE A 65 16.10 -1.89 3.61
N LYS A 66 16.36 -0.65 3.21
CA LYS A 66 17.24 -0.32 2.10
C LYS A 66 18.70 -0.66 2.38
N ASN A 67 19.23 -0.19 3.51
CA ASN A 67 20.68 -0.20 3.76
C ASN A 67 21.15 -1.49 4.43
N HIS A 68 20.35 -2.14 5.28
CA HIS A 68 20.73 -3.39 5.95
C HIS A 68 20.23 -4.63 5.20
N HIS A 69 18.95 -4.64 4.81
CA HIS A 69 18.35 -5.80 4.15
C HIS A 69 18.50 -5.81 2.64
N LYS A 70 18.99 -4.70 2.02
CA LYS A 70 19.22 -4.56 0.57
C LYS A 70 17.96 -4.77 -0.29
N ILE A 71 16.81 -4.44 0.27
CA ILE A 71 15.51 -4.41 -0.40
C ILE A 71 15.17 -2.95 -0.68
N GLU A 72 14.52 -2.64 -1.82
CA GLU A 72 14.04 -1.29 -2.06
C GLU A 72 12.96 -0.93 -1.04
N SER A 73 12.98 0.31 -0.56
CA SER A 73 11.99 0.80 0.39
C SER A 73 11.16 1.92 -0.20
N VAL A 74 9.90 1.99 0.24
CA VAL A 74 8.94 3.03 -0.10
C VAL A 74 8.43 3.67 1.18
N ALA A 75 8.67 4.96 1.38
CA ALA A 75 8.17 5.69 2.53
C ALA A 75 6.78 6.26 2.25
N HIS A 76 5.78 5.99 3.09
CA HIS A 76 4.52 6.69 3.03
C HIS A 76 4.68 8.13 3.54
N LEU A 77 4.13 9.08 2.80
CA LEU A 77 4.17 10.50 3.15
C LEU A 77 2.77 11.10 2.99
N PRO A 78 2.01 11.27 4.08
CA PRO A 78 0.74 11.99 4.08
C PRO A 78 0.97 13.49 4.20
N CYS A 79 0.17 14.33 3.51
CA CYS A 79 0.37 15.77 3.45
C CYS A 79 -0.63 16.61 4.25
N LEU A 80 -1.81 16.11 4.57
CA LEU A 80 -2.93 16.93 5.07
C LEU A 80 -2.58 17.77 6.31
N TYR A 81 -1.73 17.26 7.20
CA TYR A 81 -1.31 17.90 8.44
C TYR A 81 0.15 18.37 8.42
N GLN A 82 0.75 18.54 7.22
CA GLN A 82 2.13 18.96 7.08
C GLN A 82 2.23 20.29 6.34
N THR A 83 3.21 21.09 6.73
CA THR A 83 3.60 22.30 5.98
C THR A 83 4.59 21.95 4.89
N LYS A 84 4.73 22.83 3.91
CA LYS A 84 5.72 22.71 2.82
C LYS A 84 7.15 22.60 3.36
N GLU A 85 7.47 23.41 4.38
CA GLU A 85 8.79 23.38 5.05
C GLU A 85 9.06 22.00 5.64
N ARG A 86 8.06 21.41 6.34
CA ARG A 86 8.23 20.09 6.95
C ARG A 86 8.40 18.99 5.90
N VAL A 87 7.66 19.07 4.79
CA VAL A 87 7.83 18.14 3.67
C VAL A 87 9.24 18.26 3.08
N LEU A 88 9.78 19.48 2.87
CA LEU A 88 11.16 19.67 2.40
C LEU A 88 12.20 19.04 3.34
N GLU A 89 12.05 19.24 4.65
CA GLU A 89 12.92 18.59 5.64
C GLU A 89 12.88 17.07 5.52
N GLN A 90 11.69 16.48 5.39
CA GLN A 90 11.52 15.03 5.24
C GLN A 90 12.12 14.51 3.93
N LEU A 91 12.03 15.25 2.82
CA LEU A 91 12.69 14.87 1.57
C LEU A 91 14.22 14.81 1.72
N GLU A 92 14.82 15.77 2.42
CA GLU A 92 16.25 15.75 2.72
C GLU A 92 16.65 14.63 3.69
N GLU A 93 15.82 14.37 4.73
CA GLU A 93 16.01 13.23 5.65
C GLU A 93 15.98 11.90 4.87
N MET A 94 14.99 11.69 3.99
CA MET A 94 14.85 10.49 3.16
C MET A 94 16.04 10.34 2.20
N LYS A 95 16.46 11.42 1.54
CA LYS A 95 17.62 11.42 0.64
C LYS A 95 18.89 11.03 1.40
N SER A 96 19.11 11.60 2.59
CA SER A 96 20.24 11.27 3.45
C SER A 96 20.23 9.82 3.92
N ALA A 97 19.03 9.23 4.07
CA ALA A 97 18.82 7.83 4.41
C ALA A 97 18.86 6.87 3.19
N ASN A 98 19.19 7.37 1.98
CA ASN A 98 19.22 6.61 0.74
C ASN A 98 17.84 6.05 0.30
N ILE A 99 16.75 6.72 0.66
CA ILE A 99 15.38 6.38 0.26
C ILE A 99 15.07 7.14 -1.03
N GLU A 100 14.64 6.42 -2.06
CA GLU A 100 14.39 6.98 -3.39
C GLU A 100 12.92 6.96 -3.81
N ASN A 101 12.04 6.31 -3.01
CA ASN A 101 10.64 6.05 -3.38
C ASN A 101 9.69 6.53 -2.28
N ILE A 102 8.66 7.26 -2.67
CA ILE A 102 7.65 7.84 -1.77
C ILE A 102 6.26 7.43 -2.24
N LEU A 103 5.44 6.89 -1.35
CA LEU A 103 3.99 6.79 -1.57
C LEU A 103 3.35 8.08 -1.04
N ALA A 104 2.97 8.95 -1.98
CA ALA A 104 2.36 10.23 -1.67
C ALA A 104 0.86 10.06 -1.39
N LEU A 105 0.46 10.46 -0.19
CA LEU A 105 -0.90 10.31 0.32
C LEU A 105 -1.46 11.67 0.76
N ARG A 106 -2.77 11.85 0.67
CA ARG A 106 -3.41 12.96 1.35
C ARG A 106 -3.35 12.76 2.87
N GLY A 107 -3.62 11.56 3.33
CA GLY A 107 -3.87 11.19 4.71
C GLY A 107 -5.36 11.30 5.07
N ASP A 108 -5.74 10.58 6.13
CA ASP A 108 -7.12 10.56 6.62
C ASP A 108 -7.42 11.81 7.44
N ARG A 109 -8.66 12.30 7.35
CA ARG A 109 -9.13 13.40 8.20
C ARG A 109 -9.27 12.92 9.64
N ASN A 110 -8.66 13.65 10.57
CA ASN A 110 -8.84 13.47 11.99
C ASN A 110 -9.63 14.67 12.53
N PRO A 111 -10.82 14.47 13.09
CA PRO A 111 -11.65 15.59 13.58
C PRO A 111 -11.02 16.38 14.73
N ASP A 112 -10.02 15.81 15.39
CA ASP A 112 -9.33 16.45 16.53
C ASP A 112 -8.20 17.42 16.08
N PHE A 113 -7.88 17.47 14.78
CA PHE A 113 -6.80 18.30 14.25
C PHE A 113 -7.25 19.10 13.03
N GLU A 114 -6.83 20.34 12.95
CA GLU A 114 -7.01 21.16 11.75
C GLU A 114 -5.91 20.85 10.71
N PRO A 115 -6.26 20.72 9.41
CA PRO A 115 -5.27 20.62 8.34
C PRO A 115 -4.30 21.81 8.34
N ALA A 116 -3.05 21.56 7.96
CA ALA A 116 -2.03 22.63 7.87
C ALA A 116 -2.35 23.70 6.80
N GLY A 117 -3.12 23.30 5.77
CA GLY A 117 -3.60 24.23 4.72
C GLY A 117 -2.69 24.36 3.51
N ASP A 118 -1.47 23.86 3.56
CA ASP A 118 -0.52 23.92 2.43
C ASP A 118 -0.79 22.91 1.33
N PHE A 119 -1.43 21.79 1.68
CA PHE A 119 -1.81 20.70 0.77
C PHE A 119 -3.26 20.30 1.04
N HIS A 120 -4.05 20.18 -0.03
CA HIS A 120 -5.45 19.73 0.07
C HIS A 120 -5.64 18.30 -0.45
N TYR A 121 -4.82 17.91 -1.43
CA TYR A 121 -4.89 16.62 -2.11
C TYR A 121 -3.49 16.00 -2.26
N ALA A 122 -3.47 14.69 -2.49
CA ALA A 122 -2.21 13.99 -2.76
C ALA A 122 -1.53 14.50 -4.05
N SER A 123 -2.30 14.98 -5.04
CA SER A 123 -1.76 15.61 -6.27
C SER A 123 -0.94 16.85 -5.98
N ASP A 124 -1.31 17.65 -4.98
CA ASP A 124 -0.53 18.84 -4.57
C ASP A 124 0.83 18.40 -4.03
N LEU A 125 0.84 17.35 -3.18
CA LEU A 125 2.07 16.78 -2.65
C LEU A 125 2.94 16.18 -3.77
N VAL A 126 2.33 15.46 -4.73
CA VAL A 126 3.06 14.87 -5.87
C VAL A 126 3.77 15.97 -6.66
N SER A 127 3.05 17.04 -7.05
CA SER A 127 3.63 18.19 -7.76
C SER A 127 4.78 18.80 -6.96
N PHE A 128 4.57 19.00 -5.66
CA PHE A 128 5.57 19.61 -4.79
C PHE A 128 6.84 18.75 -4.67
N ILE A 129 6.70 17.42 -4.51
CA ILE A 129 7.85 16.49 -4.49
C ILE A 129 8.61 16.54 -5.81
N LYS A 130 7.90 16.57 -6.94
CA LYS A 130 8.52 16.60 -8.28
C LYS A 130 9.25 17.90 -8.58
N GLU A 131 8.82 19.01 -8.00
CA GLU A 131 9.49 20.32 -8.13
C GLU A 131 10.78 20.39 -7.30
N HIS A 132 10.86 19.67 -6.17
CA HIS A 132 11.94 19.80 -5.18
C HIS A 132 12.85 18.59 -5.07
N SER A 133 12.54 17.48 -5.76
CA SER A 133 13.36 16.26 -5.73
C SER A 133 13.25 15.45 -7.03
N ASP A 134 14.19 14.54 -7.23
CA ASP A 134 14.15 13.54 -8.29
C ASP A 134 13.59 12.19 -7.83
N MET A 135 13.01 12.14 -6.62
CA MET A 135 12.43 10.92 -6.05
C MET A 135 11.32 10.32 -6.91
N ASN A 136 11.21 9.02 -6.85
CA ASN A 136 10.11 8.29 -7.46
C ASN A 136 8.85 8.44 -6.62
N VAL A 137 7.75 8.86 -7.24
CA VAL A 137 6.48 9.09 -6.55
C VAL A 137 5.45 8.07 -6.97
N ILE A 138 4.87 7.42 -5.98
CA ILE A 138 3.83 6.41 -6.08
C ILE A 138 2.53 7.02 -5.58
N GLY A 139 1.42 6.69 -6.22
CA GLY A 139 0.09 7.12 -5.79
C GLY A 139 -0.76 5.95 -5.29
N ALA A 140 -1.64 6.21 -4.33
CA ALA A 140 -2.71 5.28 -3.99
C ALA A 140 -3.90 5.45 -4.94
N CYS A 141 -4.62 4.35 -5.25
CA CYS A 141 -5.85 4.36 -6.04
C CYS A 141 -6.89 3.40 -5.43
N TYR A 142 -8.15 3.57 -5.82
CA TYR A 142 -9.30 2.90 -5.19
C TYR A 142 -10.13 2.17 -6.24
N PRO A 143 -10.06 0.83 -6.32
CA PRO A 143 -10.87 0.07 -7.29
C PRO A 143 -12.38 0.25 -7.11
N GLU A 144 -12.83 0.48 -5.87
CA GLU A 144 -14.26 0.66 -5.52
C GLU A 144 -14.66 2.13 -5.26
N CYS A 145 -13.85 3.11 -5.71
CA CYS A 145 -14.02 4.54 -5.46
C CYS A 145 -13.53 5.00 -4.07
N HIS A 146 -12.93 6.18 -4.04
CA HIS A 146 -12.52 6.81 -2.77
C HIS A 146 -13.73 7.15 -1.90
N PRO A 147 -13.71 6.88 -0.57
CA PRO A 147 -14.85 7.12 0.33
C PRO A 147 -15.43 8.54 0.31
N GLU A 148 -14.58 9.54 0.04
CA GLU A 148 -14.98 10.95 0.00
C GLU A 148 -15.27 11.45 -1.44
N CYS A 149 -15.34 10.55 -2.44
CA CYS A 149 -15.66 10.90 -3.81
C CYS A 149 -17.11 10.51 -4.15
N ASP A 150 -17.84 11.39 -4.82
CA ASP A 150 -19.25 11.18 -5.14
C ASP A 150 -19.47 10.13 -6.25
N SER A 151 -18.46 9.91 -7.10
CA SER A 151 -18.56 8.94 -8.18
C SER A 151 -17.20 8.36 -8.57
N ILE A 152 -17.21 7.13 -9.09
CA ILE A 152 -16.01 6.48 -9.66
C ILE A 152 -15.46 7.30 -10.87
N VAL A 153 -16.31 8.01 -11.59
CA VAL A 153 -15.89 8.82 -12.73
C VAL A 153 -15.03 9.99 -12.25
N ASP A 154 -15.43 10.66 -11.18
CA ASP A 154 -14.68 11.80 -10.63
C ASP A 154 -13.43 11.30 -9.90
N ASP A 155 -13.49 10.15 -9.22
CA ASP A 155 -12.31 9.54 -8.61
C ASP A 155 -11.23 9.20 -9.66
N ILE A 156 -11.63 8.64 -10.82
CA ILE A 156 -10.70 8.38 -11.94
C ILE A 156 -10.12 9.68 -12.52
N LYS A 157 -10.89 10.77 -12.60
CA LYS A 157 -10.34 12.09 -13.02
C LYS A 157 -9.29 12.59 -12.02
N HIS A 158 -9.60 12.56 -10.73
CA HIS A 158 -8.64 12.95 -9.69
C HIS A 158 -7.40 12.05 -9.69
N LEU A 159 -7.56 10.75 -9.99
CA LEU A 159 -6.43 9.84 -10.16
C LEU A 159 -5.59 10.23 -11.38
N LYS A 160 -6.23 10.62 -12.50
CA LYS A 160 -5.53 11.11 -13.69
C LYS A 160 -4.72 12.37 -13.35
N ASP A 161 -5.32 13.33 -12.65
CA ASP A 161 -4.63 14.56 -12.22
C ASP A 161 -3.40 14.21 -11.36
N LYS A 162 -3.52 13.24 -10.47
CA LYS A 162 -2.40 12.75 -9.63
C LYS A 162 -1.29 12.11 -10.47
N VAL A 163 -1.63 11.33 -11.50
CA VAL A 163 -0.65 10.75 -12.42
C VAL A 163 0.01 11.82 -13.27
N ASP A 164 -0.76 12.78 -13.79
CA ASP A 164 -0.23 13.90 -14.56
C ASP A 164 0.67 14.84 -13.75
N ALA A 165 0.43 14.93 -12.43
CA ALA A 165 1.31 15.61 -11.48
C ALA A 165 2.67 14.91 -11.32
N GLY A 166 2.82 13.63 -11.71
CA GLY A 166 4.10 12.94 -11.75
C GLY A 166 4.19 11.60 -11.02
N CYS A 167 3.06 10.97 -10.66
CA CYS A 167 3.10 9.59 -10.18
C CYS A 167 3.55 8.65 -11.29
N SER A 168 4.49 7.77 -10.97
CA SER A 168 5.10 6.82 -11.90
C SER A 168 4.56 5.39 -11.78
N GLN A 169 3.83 5.10 -10.74
CA GLN A 169 3.13 3.84 -10.46
C GLN A 169 2.03 4.06 -9.44
N LEU A 170 1.10 3.12 -9.34
CA LEU A 170 -0.03 3.14 -8.43
C LEU A 170 -0.07 1.85 -7.60
N ILE A 171 -0.57 1.97 -6.36
CA ILE A 171 -0.91 0.84 -5.50
C ILE A 171 -2.38 0.97 -5.14
N THR A 172 -3.17 -0.11 -5.32
CA THR A 172 -4.60 -0.04 -5.00
C THR A 172 -4.84 -0.16 -3.51
N GLN A 173 -5.93 0.45 -3.04
CA GLN A 173 -6.57 0.05 -1.79
C GLN A 173 -6.99 -1.42 -1.89
N LEU A 174 -7.12 -2.10 -0.73
CA LEU A 174 -7.60 -3.48 -0.67
C LEU A 174 -8.97 -3.64 -1.33
N PHE A 175 -9.16 -4.77 -1.99
CA PHE A 175 -10.41 -5.24 -2.57
C PHE A 175 -10.50 -6.77 -2.44
N PHE A 176 -11.71 -7.34 -2.57
CA PHE A 176 -11.93 -8.78 -2.37
C PHE A 176 -12.57 -9.48 -3.58
N ASP A 177 -12.92 -8.72 -4.61
CA ASP A 177 -13.42 -9.26 -5.89
C ASP A 177 -12.52 -8.76 -7.02
N ASN A 178 -11.86 -9.68 -7.72
CA ASN A 178 -10.95 -9.32 -8.80
C ASN A 178 -11.67 -8.67 -9.98
N SER A 179 -12.97 -8.94 -10.18
CA SER A 179 -13.76 -8.26 -11.21
C SER A 179 -13.79 -6.74 -10.99
N THR A 180 -13.82 -6.29 -9.74
CA THR A 180 -13.74 -4.86 -9.39
C THR A 180 -12.41 -4.24 -9.84
N PHE A 181 -11.31 -4.96 -9.67
CA PHE A 181 -10.00 -4.51 -10.13
C PHE A 181 -9.92 -4.46 -11.66
N TYR A 182 -10.49 -5.46 -12.36
CA TYR A 182 -10.50 -5.46 -13.83
C TYR A 182 -11.32 -4.31 -14.40
N ASP A 183 -12.52 -4.08 -13.87
CA ASP A 183 -13.35 -2.93 -14.22
C ASP A 183 -12.66 -1.59 -13.96
N PHE A 184 -11.92 -1.48 -12.86
CA PHE A 184 -11.12 -0.30 -12.54
C PHE A 184 -9.99 -0.11 -13.55
N ARG A 185 -9.25 -1.17 -13.89
CA ARG A 185 -8.15 -1.13 -14.87
C ARG A 185 -8.62 -0.70 -16.25
N GLU A 186 -9.80 -1.16 -16.70
CA GLU A 186 -10.40 -0.69 -17.95
C GLU A 186 -10.71 0.81 -17.91
N LYS A 187 -11.31 1.30 -16.81
CA LYS A 187 -11.63 2.72 -16.64
C LYS A 187 -10.38 3.58 -16.62
N THR A 188 -9.31 3.15 -15.94
CA THR A 188 -8.04 3.87 -15.91
C THR A 188 -7.39 3.93 -17.30
N ALA A 189 -7.43 2.84 -18.08
CA ALA A 189 -6.94 2.81 -19.45
C ALA A 189 -7.72 3.77 -20.37
N ILE A 190 -9.05 3.80 -20.27
CA ILE A 190 -9.92 4.76 -21.02
C ILE A 190 -9.58 6.19 -20.64
N ALA A 191 -9.27 6.47 -19.37
CA ALA A 191 -8.87 7.81 -18.91
C ALA A 191 -7.43 8.19 -19.31
N GLY A 192 -6.68 7.30 -19.96
CA GLY A 192 -5.29 7.54 -20.37
C GLY A 192 -4.30 7.47 -19.23
N ILE A 193 -4.59 6.68 -18.19
CA ILE A 193 -3.66 6.35 -17.11
C ILE A 193 -2.87 5.11 -17.57
N ASN A 194 -1.58 5.29 -17.85
CA ASN A 194 -0.72 4.27 -18.44
C ASN A 194 0.46 3.88 -17.53
N VAL A 195 0.39 4.24 -16.25
CA VAL A 195 1.40 3.82 -15.27
C VAL A 195 1.04 2.44 -14.70
N PRO A 196 2.02 1.63 -14.25
CA PRO A 196 1.76 0.33 -13.63
C PRO A 196 0.86 0.45 -12.40
N ILE A 197 0.00 -0.54 -12.19
CA ILE A 197 -0.93 -0.62 -11.05
C ILE A 197 -0.73 -1.94 -10.31
N GLU A 198 -0.21 -1.87 -9.09
CA GLU A 198 -0.13 -3.04 -8.20
C GLU A 198 -1.46 -3.28 -7.50
N ALA A 199 -1.90 -4.53 -7.51
CA ALA A 199 -3.09 -4.97 -6.80
C ALA A 199 -2.80 -5.17 -5.31
N GLY A 200 -3.45 -4.40 -4.45
CA GLY A 200 -3.35 -4.49 -2.99
C GLY A 200 -4.17 -5.68 -2.44
N ILE A 201 -3.50 -6.69 -1.93
CA ILE A 201 -4.12 -7.92 -1.40
C ILE A 201 -4.01 -7.96 0.11
N MET A 202 -5.18 -8.10 0.77
CA MET A 202 -5.29 -8.20 2.22
C MET A 202 -5.70 -9.62 2.64
N PRO A 203 -4.79 -10.41 3.23
CA PRO A 203 -5.15 -11.70 3.83
C PRO A 203 -6.03 -11.49 5.07
N VAL A 204 -7.19 -12.11 5.12
CA VAL A 204 -8.14 -11.95 6.23
C VAL A 204 -7.95 -13.05 7.25
N THR A 205 -7.57 -12.68 8.45
CA THR A 205 -7.36 -13.60 9.56
C THR A 205 -8.29 -13.35 10.75
N ASN A 206 -9.09 -12.30 10.68
CA ASN A 206 -10.02 -11.91 11.72
C ASN A 206 -11.24 -11.19 11.13
N LYS A 207 -12.44 -11.75 11.32
CA LYS A 207 -13.70 -11.22 10.79
C LYS A 207 -14.01 -9.80 11.30
N LYS A 208 -13.86 -9.55 12.62
CA LYS A 208 -14.18 -8.24 13.20
C LYS A 208 -13.23 -7.15 12.67
N GLN A 209 -11.97 -7.49 12.51
CA GLN A 209 -10.98 -6.57 11.96
C GLN A 209 -11.31 -6.20 10.52
N ILE A 210 -11.60 -7.19 9.66
CA ILE A 210 -11.87 -6.91 8.26
C ILE A 210 -13.18 -6.14 8.06
N LEU A 211 -14.25 -6.45 8.80
CA LEU A 211 -15.51 -5.69 8.75
C LEU A 211 -15.27 -4.20 9.08
N ARG A 212 -14.42 -3.91 10.08
CA ARG A 212 -14.03 -2.54 10.40
C ARG A 212 -13.23 -1.90 9.25
N MET A 213 -12.27 -2.60 8.69
CA MET A 213 -11.44 -2.08 7.60
C MET A 213 -12.25 -1.81 6.35
N THR A 214 -13.14 -2.73 5.94
CA THR A 214 -13.99 -2.53 4.76
C THR A 214 -14.96 -1.35 4.93
N THR A 215 -15.42 -1.08 6.14
CA THR A 215 -16.21 0.12 6.43
C THR A 215 -15.38 1.40 6.22
N LEU A 216 -14.12 1.41 6.65
CA LEU A 216 -13.23 2.57 6.51
C LEU A 216 -12.78 2.80 5.06
N CYS A 217 -12.53 1.71 4.32
CA CYS A 217 -12.03 1.76 2.94
C CYS A 217 -13.14 1.71 1.88
N HIS A 218 -14.41 1.56 2.28
CA HIS A 218 -15.57 1.31 1.42
C HIS A 218 -15.42 0.08 0.52
N ALA A 219 -14.61 -0.91 0.94
CA ALA A 219 -14.42 -2.14 0.18
C ALA A 219 -15.57 -3.13 0.41
N THR A 220 -16.02 -3.77 -0.66
CA THR A 220 -17.12 -4.74 -0.65
C THR A 220 -16.61 -6.16 -0.36
N LEU A 221 -17.30 -6.87 0.53
CA LEU A 221 -17.01 -8.29 0.79
C LEU A 221 -17.94 -9.18 -0.05
N PRO A 222 -17.39 -10.03 -0.94
CA PRO A 222 -18.19 -10.97 -1.72
C PRO A 222 -18.98 -11.93 -0.83
N LYS A 223 -20.23 -12.26 -1.22
CA LYS A 223 -21.10 -13.19 -0.46
C LYS A 223 -20.42 -14.54 -0.19
N LYS A 224 -19.62 -15.04 -1.14
CA LYS A 224 -18.84 -16.27 -0.97
C LYS A 224 -17.86 -16.15 0.20
N PHE A 225 -17.17 -15.01 0.29
CA PHE A 225 -16.17 -14.79 1.31
C PHE A 225 -16.80 -14.55 2.69
N LEU A 226 -17.93 -13.83 2.74
CA LEU A 226 -18.73 -13.67 3.97
C LEU A 226 -19.12 -15.04 4.57
N LYS A 227 -19.60 -15.97 3.74
CA LYS A 227 -19.94 -17.34 4.19
C LYS A 227 -18.73 -18.09 4.79
N ILE A 228 -17.55 -17.90 4.22
CA ILE A 228 -16.29 -18.49 4.73
C ILE A 228 -15.99 -17.91 6.11
N MET A 229 -16.04 -16.59 6.24
CA MET A 229 -15.81 -15.90 7.52
C MET A 229 -16.82 -16.28 8.59
N ASP A 230 -18.10 -16.39 8.24
CA ASP A 230 -19.16 -16.81 9.17
C ASP A 230 -18.92 -18.23 9.66
N LYS A 231 -18.48 -19.13 8.77
CA LYS A 231 -18.22 -20.53 9.12
C LYS A 231 -17.09 -20.70 10.12
N TYR A 232 -16.03 -19.88 9.99
CA TYR A 232 -14.81 -20.03 10.77
C TYR A 232 -14.62 -18.93 11.83
N GLU A 233 -15.65 -18.15 12.13
CA GLU A 233 -15.56 -16.99 13.04
C GLU A 233 -15.00 -17.34 14.43
N ASN A 234 -15.30 -18.55 14.94
CA ASN A 234 -14.91 -19.01 16.25
C ASN A 234 -13.68 -19.93 16.24
N ASP A 235 -13.07 -20.15 15.08
CA ASP A 235 -11.84 -20.94 14.93
C ASP A 235 -10.73 -20.08 14.28
N PRO A 236 -9.85 -19.45 15.07
CA PRO A 236 -8.80 -18.56 14.55
C PRO A 236 -7.82 -19.24 13.58
N ILE A 237 -7.57 -20.56 13.75
CA ILE A 237 -6.67 -21.30 12.87
C ILE A 237 -7.33 -21.53 11.53
N ALA A 238 -8.56 -22.03 11.52
CA ALA A 238 -9.32 -22.25 10.29
C ALA A 238 -9.62 -20.90 9.56
N MET A 239 -9.91 -19.82 10.30
CA MET A 239 -10.10 -18.49 9.72
C MET A 239 -8.83 -18.00 9.02
N ARG A 240 -7.67 -18.10 9.68
CA ARG A 240 -6.38 -17.73 9.09
C ARG A 240 -6.10 -18.53 7.81
N ASP A 241 -6.25 -19.85 7.86
CA ASP A 241 -5.94 -20.73 6.73
C ASP A 241 -6.92 -20.49 5.55
N ALA A 242 -8.20 -20.27 5.84
CA ALA A 242 -9.19 -19.87 4.83
C ALA A 242 -8.89 -18.51 4.22
N GLY A 243 -8.44 -17.53 5.01
CA GLY A 243 -8.03 -16.22 4.53
C GLY A 243 -6.78 -16.27 3.65
N ILE A 244 -5.79 -17.08 4.01
CA ILE A 244 -4.61 -17.35 3.17
C ILE A 244 -5.04 -17.97 1.83
N ALA A 245 -5.87 -19.01 1.86
CA ALA A 245 -6.35 -19.67 0.65
C ALA A 245 -7.12 -18.72 -0.27
N TYR A 246 -7.92 -17.81 0.31
CA TYR A 246 -8.64 -16.79 -0.47
C TYR A 246 -7.68 -15.81 -1.14
N ALA A 247 -6.70 -15.27 -0.40
CA ALA A 247 -5.67 -14.37 -0.94
C ALA A 247 -4.84 -15.04 -2.04
N VAL A 248 -4.43 -16.30 -1.86
CA VAL A 248 -3.73 -17.08 -2.89
C VAL A 248 -4.59 -17.21 -4.15
N SER A 249 -5.89 -17.51 -4.02
CA SER A 249 -6.81 -17.60 -5.17
C SER A 249 -6.94 -16.27 -5.92
N GLN A 250 -6.99 -15.12 -5.20
CA GLN A 250 -6.99 -13.79 -5.83
C GLN A 250 -5.69 -13.54 -6.59
N ILE A 251 -4.55 -13.81 -5.97
CA ILE A 251 -3.22 -13.59 -6.59
C ILE A 251 -3.05 -14.44 -7.87
N VAL A 252 -3.41 -15.71 -7.82
CA VAL A 252 -3.33 -16.61 -8.98
C VAL A 252 -4.14 -16.07 -10.16
N ASP A 253 -5.37 -15.65 -9.91
CA ASP A 253 -6.26 -15.09 -10.93
C ASP A 253 -5.74 -13.75 -11.48
N LEU A 254 -5.24 -12.85 -10.60
CA LEU A 254 -4.67 -11.57 -11.01
C LEU A 254 -3.43 -11.74 -11.89
N ILE A 255 -2.52 -12.65 -11.54
CA ILE A 255 -1.31 -12.94 -12.33
C ILE A 255 -1.69 -13.56 -13.70
N ALA A 256 -2.68 -14.45 -13.72
CA ALA A 256 -3.19 -15.04 -14.95
C ALA A 256 -3.86 -14.01 -15.89
N ASN A 257 -4.24 -12.83 -15.37
CA ASN A 257 -4.82 -11.71 -16.13
C ASN A 257 -3.84 -10.52 -16.25
N ASP A 258 -2.54 -10.79 -16.29
CA ASP A 258 -1.47 -9.82 -16.56
C ASP A 258 -1.52 -8.57 -15.65
N VAL A 259 -1.62 -8.79 -14.34
CA VAL A 259 -1.45 -7.70 -13.36
C VAL A 259 0.00 -7.20 -13.35
N ASP A 260 0.22 -5.91 -13.22
CA ASP A 260 1.58 -5.34 -13.18
C ASP A 260 2.35 -5.79 -11.92
N GLY A 261 1.66 -5.97 -10.80
CA GLY A 261 2.27 -6.42 -9.55
C GLY A 261 1.25 -6.73 -8.46
N ILE A 262 1.72 -7.42 -7.43
CA ILE A 262 0.97 -7.74 -6.22
C ILE A 262 1.60 -7.00 -5.04
N HIS A 263 0.79 -6.22 -4.35
CA HIS A 263 1.15 -5.56 -3.10
C HIS A 263 0.47 -6.25 -1.92
N LEU A 264 1.23 -6.97 -1.09
CA LEU A 264 0.68 -7.73 0.02
C LEU A 264 0.69 -6.92 1.32
N TYR A 265 -0.48 -6.65 1.86
CA TYR A 265 -0.67 -6.07 3.20
C TYR A 265 -0.34 -7.12 4.26
N THR A 266 0.91 -7.19 4.72
CA THR A 266 1.38 -8.28 5.60
C THR A 266 0.82 -8.22 7.00
N MET A 267 0.30 -7.08 7.43
CA MET A 267 -0.13 -6.80 8.81
C MET A 267 0.97 -7.12 9.84
N ASN A 268 2.25 -6.93 9.46
CA ASN A 268 3.43 -7.31 10.23
C ASN A 268 3.42 -8.79 10.67
N ASN A 269 2.81 -9.67 9.89
CA ASN A 269 2.74 -11.11 10.16
C ASN A 269 3.52 -11.92 9.11
N PRO A 270 4.80 -12.23 9.36
CA PRO A 270 5.65 -12.96 8.41
C PRO A 270 5.13 -14.35 8.05
N TYR A 271 4.50 -15.07 8.99
CA TYR A 271 3.95 -16.40 8.75
C TYR A 271 2.90 -16.38 7.61
N ILE A 272 2.01 -15.39 7.60
CA ILE A 272 0.97 -15.28 6.57
C ILE A 272 1.60 -14.96 5.22
N ALA A 273 2.55 -14.00 5.19
CA ALA A 273 3.29 -13.67 3.98
C ALA A 273 4.06 -14.89 3.43
N GLU A 274 4.74 -15.65 4.31
CA GLU A 274 5.44 -16.88 3.95
C GLU A 274 4.51 -17.90 3.29
N LYS A 275 3.36 -18.21 3.92
CA LYS A 275 2.41 -19.20 3.38
C LYS A 275 1.82 -18.79 2.03
N ILE A 276 1.55 -17.50 1.83
CA ILE A 276 1.11 -16.99 0.53
C ILE A 276 2.24 -17.11 -0.50
N CYS A 277 3.44 -16.62 -0.18
CA CYS A 277 4.58 -16.66 -1.10
C CYS A 277 4.97 -18.10 -1.48
N GLU A 278 4.97 -19.05 -0.52
CA GLU A 278 5.20 -20.46 -0.81
C GLU A 278 4.24 -21.03 -1.87
N ALA A 279 2.96 -20.60 -1.84
CA ALA A 279 1.94 -21.07 -2.76
C ALA A 279 2.03 -20.45 -4.17
N VAL A 280 2.59 -19.22 -4.29
CA VAL A 280 2.56 -18.45 -5.56
C VAL A 280 3.94 -18.15 -6.15
N LYS A 281 5.05 -18.51 -5.49
CA LYS A 281 6.42 -18.14 -5.89
C LYS A 281 6.82 -18.55 -7.31
N SER A 282 6.20 -19.57 -7.87
CA SER A 282 6.48 -20.04 -9.23
C SER A 282 5.76 -19.22 -10.32
N LEU A 283 4.95 -18.23 -9.92
CA LEU A 283 4.14 -17.41 -10.83
C LEU A 283 4.79 -16.05 -11.13
N PHE A 284 5.87 -15.66 -10.39
CA PHE A 284 6.61 -14.40 -10.53
C PHE A 284 7.90 -14.51 -11.35
#